data_3cb6a6dc0153dfad7c96f5a291ba5a3e
#
_entry.id   3cb6a6dc0153dfad7c96f5a291ba5a3e
#
_cell.length_a   1.000
_cell.length_b   1.000
_cell.length_c   1.000
_cell.angle_alpha   90.00
_cell.angle_beta   90.00
_cell.angle_gamma   90.00
#
_symmetry.space_group_name_H-M   'P 1'
#
loop_
_entity.id
_entity.type
_entity.pdbx_description
1 polymer ?
#
loop_
_entity_poly.entity_id
_entity_poly.type
_entity_poly.pdbx_seq_one_letter_code
_entity_poly.pdbx_strand_id
1 'polypeptide(L)'
;MGLSLAIMAVAVPAIFCTVALPAYAAHNASTAASAAAGADATAQLEQMKNADAQSAAVADDVAVASTGRDAFSATSEAEIKRAQLRAAIRAYHGPSVRALLANPPYPNFDLNQVVAVAKQYVGVPYVYGGASPAGFDCSGFTQYVYAQFGIALPHSSSRQGSGGTAIAASAALPGDLVILDGGGHVGIYLGGNTMIDAPRAGENVEIRAIYSSSHWFVRYGI
;
A
#
# COMPACT_ATOMS: atom_id res chain seq x y z
N MET A 1 -51.10 25.44 -29.63
CA MET A 1 -51.22 24.39 -28.60
C MET A 1 -49.90 24.26 -27.93
N GLY A 2 -49.74 24.90 -26.75
CA GLY A 2 -48.50 24.93 -26.00
C GLY A 2 -48.47 23.77 -24.99
N LEU A 3 -47.39 23.05 -24.89
CA LEU A 3 -47.13 22.11 -23.83
C LEU A 3 -46.13 22.74 -22.86
N SER A 4 -46.60 23.11 -21.68
CA SER A 4 -45.80 23.61 -20.58
C SER A 4 -45.05 22.44 -19.93
N LEU A 5 -43.72 22.51 -19.89
CA LEU A 5 -42.86 21.61 -19.10
C LEU A 5 -42.81 22.12 -17.66
N ALA A 6 -43.40 21.39 -16.72
CA ALA A 6 -43.27 21.65 -15.29
C ALA A 6 -41.95 21.04 -14.77
N ILE A 7 -41.04 21.90 -14.34
CA ILE A 7 -39.80 21.47 -13.65
C ILE A 7 -40.15 21.33 -12.18
N MET A 8 -40.14 20.10 -11.68
CA MET A 8 -40.19 19.81 -10.24
C MET A 8 -38.80 20.01 -9.65
N ALA A 9 -38.62 21.06 -8.89
CA ALA A 9 -37.44 21.25 -8.03
C ALA A 9 -37.63 20.45 -6.74
N VAL A 10 -36.82 19.41 -6.54
CA VAL A 10 -36.72 18.69 -5.26
C VAL A 10 -35.73 19.44 -4.39
N ALA A 11 -36.23 20.10 -3.37
CA ALA A 11 -35.43 20.74 -2.34
C ALA A 11 -34.95 19.65 -1.36
N VAL A 12 -33.63 19.41 -1.30
CA VAL A 12 -32.99 18.60 -0.27
C VAL A 12 -32.62 19.50 0.90
N PRO A 13 -33.12 19.29 2.12
CA PRO A 13 -32.68 20.05 3.28
C PRO A 13 -31.28 19.57 3.70
N ALA A 14 -30.28 20.44 3.57
CA ALA A 14 -28.96 20.26 4.13
C ALA A 14 -29.03 20.44 5.65
N ILE A 15 -28.88 19.36 6.39
CA ILE A 15 -28.69 19.40 7.85
C ILE A 15 -27.21 19.73 8.11
N PHE A 16 -26.93 21.00 8.38
CA PHE A 16 -25.64 21.41 8.91
C PHE A 16 -25.59 21.11 10.41
N CYS A 17 -24.86 20.05 10.76
CA CYS A 17 -24.48 19.79 12.14
C CYS A 17 -23.30 20.71 12.47
N THR A 18 -23.56 21.88 13.08
CA THR A 18 -22.54 22.78 13.61
C THR A 18 -22.03 22.21 14.91
N VAL A 19 -20.86 21.53 14.87
CA VAL A 19 -20.08 21.23 16.06
C VAL A 19 -19.42 22.53 16.50
N ALA A 20 -19.93 23.13 17.57
CA ALA A 20 -19.31 24.28 18.21
C ALA A 20 -18.03 23.82 18.90
N LEU A 21 -16.88 24.19 18.37
CA LEU A 21 -15.60 24.14 19.08
C LEU A 21 -15.53 25.30 20.07
N PRO A 22 -15.14 25.08 21.33
CA PRO A 22 -14.94 26.20 22.25
C PRO A 22 -13.77 27.06 21.77
N ALA A 23 -14.05 28.33 21.48
CA ALA A 23 -13.05 29.33 21.15
C ALA A 23 -12.13 29.55 22.34
N TYR A 24 -10.85 29.20 22.25
CA TYR A 24 -9.82 29.70 23.16
C TYR A 24 -9.55 31.14 22.80
N ALA A 25 -10.18 32.02 23.54
CA ALA A 25 -9.88 33.47 23.50
C ALA A 25 -8.49 33.69 24.10
N ALA A 26 -7.53 34.09 23.29
CA ALA A 26 -6.26 34.61 23.73
C ALA A 26 -6.50 35.99 24.36
N HIS A 27 -6.47 36.09 25.67
CA HIS A 27 -6.41 37.37 26.39
C HIS A 27 -4.95 37.69 26.65
N ASN A 28 -4.43 38.65 25.89
CA ASN A 28 -3.24 39.41 26.27
C ASN A 28 -3.62 40.35 27.41
N ALA A 29 -3.34 39.95 28.65
CA ALA A 29 -3.42 40.82 29.80
C ALA A 29 -2.05 40.91 30.48
N SER A 30 -1.46 42.07 30.33
CA SER A 30 -0.53 42.78 31.15
C SER A 30 0.40 42.00 32.11
N THR A 31 1.66 42.11 31.81
CA THR A 31 2.88 41.62 32.45
C THR A 31 3.23 42.26 33.81
N ALA A 32 2.30 42.47 34.74
CA ALA A 32 2.62 43.02 36.06
C ALA A 32 2.07 42.23 37.27
N ALA A 33 1.22 41.23 37.06
CA ALA A 33 0.67 40.41 38.15
C ALA A 33 1.22 38.99 38.24
N SER A 34 2.16 38.60 37.35
CA SER A 34 2.64 37.24 37.19
C SER A 34 3.80 36.83 38.09
N ALA A 35 4.46 37.78 38.74
CA ALA A 35 5.63 37.49 39.61
C ALA A 35 5.26 37.04 41.04
N ALA A 36 4.11 37.45 41.55
CA ALA A 36 3.68 37.07 42.90
C ALA A 36 2.94 35.73 42.96
N ALA A 37 2.23 35.35 41.87
CA ALA A 37 1.50 34.07 41.79
C ALA A 37 2.41 32.87 41.56
N GLY A 38 3.60 33.06 40.98
CA GLY A 38 4.56 31.99 40.71
C GLY A 38 5.28 31.49 41.97
N ALA A 39 5.53 32.34 42.92
CA ALA A 39 6.19 31.99 44.16
C ALA A 39 5.29 31.18 45.12
N ASP A 40 4.00 31.46 45.10
CA ASP A 40 3.03 30.76 45.95
C ASP A 40 2.71 29.36 45.41
N ALA A 41 2.68 29.18 44.10
CA ALA A 41 2.44 27.87 43.46
C ALA A 41 3.61 26.90 43.64
N THR A 42 4.85 27.40 43.64
CA THR A 42 6.04 26.56 43.90
C THR A 42 6.12 26.17 45.37
N ALA A 43 5.78 27.06 46.31
CA ALA A 43 5.73 26.74 47.73
C ALA A 43 4.63 25.72 48.06
N GLN A 44 3.47 25.80 47.42
CA GLN A 44 2.39 24.80 47.56
C GLN A 44 2.77 23.45 46.97
N LEU A 45 3.46 23.41 45.86
CA LEU A 45 3.93 22.15 45.24
C LEU A 45 4.97 21.45 46.12
N GLU A 46 5.89 22.19 46.75
CA GLU A 46 6.86 21.64 47.71
C GLU A 46 6.18 21.16 49.00
N GLN A 47 5.15 21.86 49.50
CA GLN A 47 4.35 21.38 50.61
C GLN A 47 3.57 20.09 50.28
N MET A 48 3.01 19.97 49.10
CA MET A 48 2.33 18.76 48.69
C MET A 48 3.31 17.58 48.51
N LYS A 49 4.51 17.79 47.99
CA LYS A 49 5.54 16.76 47.91
C LYS A 49 5.99 16.25 49.27
N ASN A 50 6.06 17.15 50.29
CA ASN A 50 6.45 16.80 51.63
C ASN A 50 5.29 16.21 52.48
N ALA A 51 4.03 16.49 52.12
CA ALA A 51 2.86 15.95 52.81
C ALA A 51 2.52 14.53 52.37
N ASP A 52 2.91 14.15 51.15
CA ASP A 52 2.61 12.83 50.57
C ASP A 52 3.77 11.81 50.66
N ALA A 53 4.85 12.17 51.35
CA ALA A 53 5.89 11.25 51.72
C ALA A 53 5.45 10.36 52.89
N GLN A 54 4.43 9.53 52.68
CA GLN A 54 4.17 8.40 53.56
C GLN A 54 5.32 7.41 53.36
N SER A 55 6.33 7.45 54.20
CA SER A 55 7.30 6.37 54.32
C SER A 55 6.60 5.19 54.97
N ALA A 56 5.99 4.34 54.19
CA ALA A 56 5.62 3.01 54.63
C ALA A 56 6.90 2.22 54.83
N ALA A 57 7.24 1.91 56.07
CA ALA A 57 8.29 0.92 56.37
C ALA A 57 7.79 -0.42 55.84
N VAL A 58 8.28 -0.80 54.68
CA VAL A 58 8.03 -2.12 54.12
C VAL A 58 8.87 -3.08 54.95
N ALA A 59 8.21 -4.00 55.66
CA ALA A 59 8.91 -5.08 56.35
C ALA A 59 9.77 -5.84 55.36
N ASP A 60 10.99 -6.20 55.74
CA ASP A 60 11.98 -6.89 54.88
C ASP A 60 11.53 -8.26 54.38
N ASP A 61 10.30 -8.65 54.67
CA ASP A 61 9.74 -9.98 54.38
C ASP A 61 8.66 -9.95 53.24
N VAL A 62 8.56 -8.85 52.53
CA VAL A 62 7.71 -8.82 51.30
C VAL A 62 8.51 -9.44 50.15
N ALA A 63 8.37 -10.74 49.98
CA ALA A 63 8.75 -11.41 48.75
C ALA A 63 7.99 -10.67 47.59
N VAL A 64 8.74 -9.88 46.82
CA VAL A 64 8.26 -9.33 45.58
C VAL A 64 7.93 -10.52 44.68
N ALA A 65 6.65 -10.98 44.70
CA ALA A 65 6.19 -11.86 43.66
C ALA A 65 6.54 -11.17 42.35
N SER A 66 7.46 -11.72 41.61
CA SER A 66 7.72 -11.29 40.26
C SER A 66 6.43 -11.46 39.51
N THR A 67 5.59 -10.44 39.50
CA THR A 67 4.53 -10.35 38.51
C THR A 67 5.25 -10.41 37.19
N GLY A 68 5.24 -11.60 36.58
CA GLY A 68 5.69 -11.76 35.22
C GLY A 68 4.98 -10.66 34.44
N ARG A 69 5.73 -9.69 33.99
CA ARG A 69 5.22 -8.77 32.97
C ARG A 69 4.87 -9.71 31.83
N ASP A 70 3.60 -10.07 31.75
CA ASP A 70 3.09 -10.64 30.54
C ASP A 70 3.63 -9.75 29.43
N ALA A 71 4.46 -10.35 28.58
CA ALA A 71 5.07 -9.60 27.50
C ALA A 71 3.95 -9.19 26.57
N PHE A 72 3.32 -8.05 26.85
CA PHE A 72 2.47 -7.35 25.91
C PHE A 72 3.38 -6.93 24.77
N SER A 73 3.63 -7.86 23.84
CA SER A 73 4.24 -7.50 22.58
C SER A 73 3.17 -6.76 21.81
N ALA A 74 3.29 -5.43 21.78
CA ALA A 74 2.47 -4.62 20.91
C ALA A 74 2.71 -5.11 19.47
N THR A 75 1.67 -5.69 18.85
CA THR A 75 1.74 -6.12 17.45
C THR A 75 2.02 -4.88 16.60
N SER A 76 3.15 -4.85 15.93
CA SER A 76 3.52 -3.72 15.09
C SER A 76 2.53 -3.56 13.91
N GLU A 77 2.35 -2.35 13.42
CA GLU A 77 1.53 -2.07 12.23
C GLU A 77 1.98 -2.94 11.04
N ALA A 78 3.29 -3.17 10.91
CA ALA A 78 3.86 -4.01 9.87
C ALA A 78 3.43 -5.49 10.02
N GLU A 79 3.29 -6.01 11.25
CA GLU A 79 2.80 -7.36 11.49
C GLU A 79 1.32 -7.49 11.20
N ILE A 80 0.51 -6.49 11.58
CA ILE A 80 -0.91 -6.44 11.25
C ILE A 80 -1.08 -6.45 9.73
N LYS A 81 -0.36 -5.60 9.02
CA LYS A 81 -0.40 -5.51 7.55
C LYS A 81 0.01 -6.83 6.88
N ARG A 82 1.06 -7.50 7.40
CA ARG A 82 1.47 -8.83 6.92
C ARG A 82 0.42 -9.90 7.19
N ALA A 83 -0.24 -9.87 8.34
CA ALA A 83 -1.29 -10.81 8.67
C ALA A 83 -2.52 -10.63 7.77
N GLN A 84 -2.93 -9.39 7.52
CA GLN A 84 -4.01 -9.05 6.59
C GLN A 84 -3.69 -9.53 5.16
N LEU A 85 -2.47 -9.28 4.69
CA LEU A 85 -2.02 -9.73 3.37
C LEU A 85 -2.04 -11.26 3.24
N ARG A 86 -1.55 -11.98 4.26
CA ARG A 86 -1.63 -13.46 4.29
C ARG A 86 -3.08 -13.96 4.29
N ALA A 87 -3.98 -13.27 5.00
CA ALA A 87 -5.41 -13.60 5.00
C ALA A 87 -6.02 -13.38 3.62
N ALA A 88 -5.71 -12.26 2.94
CA ALA A 88 -6.16 -11.97 1.58
C ALA A 88 -5.69 -13.03 0.58
N ILE A 89 -4.41 -13.45 0.67
CA ILE A 89 -3.86 -14.52 -0.18
C ILE A 89 -4.61 -15.84 0.03
N ARG A 90 -4.90 -16.21 1.28
CA ARG A 90 -5.65 -17.44 1.59
C ARG A 90 -7.12 -17.37 1.14
N ALA A 91 -7.72 -16.19 1.20
CA ALA A 91 -9.11 -15.94 0.78
C ALA A 91 -9.26 -15.76 -0.73
N TYR A 92 -8.16 -15.73 -1.49
CA TYR A 92 -8.23 -15.59 -2.94
C TYR A 92 -8.72 -16.91 -3.58
N HIS A 93 -9.89 -16.85 -4.21
CA HIS A 93 -10.53 -17.97 -4.91
C HIS A 93 -10.63 -17.75 -6.43
N GLY A 94 -9.97 -16.72 -6.94
CA GLY A 94 -9.91 -16.45 -8.38
C GLY A 94 -9.02 -17.45 -9.15
N PRO A 95 -8.93 -17.31 -10.47
CA PRO A 95 -8.16 -18.23 -11.29
C PRO A 95 -6.66 -18.17 -10.98
N SER A 96 -6.03 -19.34 -10.93
CA SER A 96 -4.57 -19.45 -10.88
C SER A 96 -3.96 -19.27 -12.29
N VAL A 97 -2.65 -18.99 -12.36
CA VAL A 97 -1.90 -18.97 -13.64
C VAL A 97 -2.16 -20.24 -14.46
N ARG A 98 -2.16 -21.42 -13.81
CA ARG A 98 -2.44 -22.69 -14.46
C ARG A 98 -3.85 -22.76 -15.04
N ALA A 99 -4.85 -22.25 -14.32
CA ALA A 99 -6.23 -22.22 -14.78
C ALA A 99 -6.40 -21.27 -15.99
N LEU A 100 -5.73 -20.12 -15.95
CA LEU A 100 -5.73 -19.15 -17.05
C LEU A 100 -5.06 -19.73 -18.31
N LEU A 101 -3.94 -20.42 -18.17
CA LEU A 101 -3.27 -21.09 -19.30
C LEU A 101 -4.12 -22.22 -19.90
N ALA A 102 -4.90 -22.93 -19.09
CA ALA A 102 -5.79 -23.99 -19.56
C ALA A 102 -7.05 -23.45 -20.26
N ASN A 103 -7.53 -22.28 -19.88
CA ASN A 103 -8.72 -21.64 -20.45
C ASN A 103 -8.53 -20.11 -20.44
N PRO A 104 -7.76 -19.56 -21.40
CA PRO A 104 -7.46 -18.14 -21.44
C PRO A 104 -8.71 -17.32 -21.78
N PRO A 105 -9.03 -16.27 -20.97
CA PRO A 105 -10.16 -15.39 -21.25
C PRO A 105 -9.97 -14.55 -22.52
N TYR A 106 -8.73 -14.35 -22.96
CA TYR A 106 -8.38 -13.59 -24.15
C TYR A 106 -7.58 -14.48 -25.13
N PRO A 107 -8.22 -15.36 -25.90
CA PRO A 107 -7.50 -16.31 -26.77
C PRO A 107 -6.78 -15.65 -27.95
N ASN A 108 -7.17 -14.43 -28.33
CA ASN A 108 -6.49 -13.66 -29.36
C ASN A 108 -5.45 -12.74 -28.71
N PHE A 109 -4.19 -13.04 -28.93
CA PHE A 109 -3.09 -12.25 -28.38
C PHE A 109 -2.95 -10.91 -29.09
N ASP A 110 -2.94 -9.82 -28.32
CA ASP A 110 -2.71 -8.45 -28.76
C ASP A 110 -1.96 -7.69 -27.67
N LEU A 111 -0.83 -7.09 -28.01
CA LEU A 111 -0.01 -6.32 -27.08
C LEU A 111 -0.76 -5.16 -26.43
N ASN A 112 -1.68 -4.48 -27.15
CA ASN A 112 -2.50 -3.41 -26.57
C ASN A 112 -3.47 -3.97 -25.52
N GLN A 113 -4.00 -5.16 -25.74
CA GLN A 113 -4.84 -5.84 -24.74
C GLN A 113 -4.02 -6.25 -23.51
N VAL A 114 -2.77 -6.67 -23.70
CA VAL A 114 -1.85 -6.95 -22.56
C VAL A 114 -1.74 -5.72 -21.67
N VAL A 115 -1.56 -4.52 -22.25
CA VAL A 115 -1.53 -3.26 -21.48
C VAL A 115 -2.85 -2.99 -20.78
N ALA A 116 -3.98 -3.20 -21.45
CA ALA A 116 -5.31 -2.96 -20.86
C ALA A 116 -5.58 -3.91 -19.68
N VAL A 117 -5.20 -5.18 -19.82
CA VAL A 117 -5.31 -6.17 -18.75
C VAL A 117 -4.36 -5.85 -17.60
N ALA A 118 -3.11 -5.49 -17.88
CA ALA A 118 -2.13 -5.13 -16.86
C ALA A 118 -2.62 -3.97 -15.96
N LYS A 119 -3.23 -2.95 -16.57
CA LYS A 119 -3.75 -1.78 -15.85
C LYS A 119 -4.88 -2.11 -14.85
N GLN A 120 -5.59 -3.22 -15.01
CA GLN A 120 -6.63 -3.65 -14.06
C GLN A 120 -6.06 -4.03 -12.69
N TYR A 121 -4.76 -4.30 -12.61
CA TYR A 121 -4.08 -4.73 -11.39
C TYR A 121 -3.31 -3.60 -10.67
N VAL A 122 -3.40 -2.35 -11.15
CA VAL A 122 -2.83 -1.21 -10.43
C VAL A 122 -3.42 -1.14 -9.03
N GLY A 123 -2.55 -0.97 -8.03
CA GLY A 123 -2.94 -0.96 -6.62
C GLY A 123 -2.88 -2.33 -5.92
N VAL A 124 -2.69 -3.44 -6.65
CA VAL A 124 -2.49 -4.76 -6.02
C VAL A 124 -1.15 -4.77 -5.29
N PRO A 125 -1.10 -5.24 -4.02
CA PRO A 125 0.11 -5.20 -3.21
C PRO A 125 1.20 -6.11 -3.75
N TYR A 126 2.46 -5.69 -3.58
CA TYR A 126 3.61 -6.56 -3.83
C TYR A 126 3.69 -7.68 -2.79
N VAL A 127 3.85 -8.91 -3.27
CA VAL A 127 4.09 -10.09 -2.44
C VAL A 127 5.20 -10.90 -3.09
N TYR A 128 6.30 -11.12 -2.39
CA TYR A 128 7.37 -11.98 -2.90
C TYR A 128 6.85 -13.39 -3.20
N GLY A 129 7.10 -13.90 -4.40
CA GLY A 129 6.57 -15.18 -4.89
C GLY A 129 5.07 -15.15 -5.23
N GLY A 130 4.44 -13.97 -5.22
CA GLY A 130 3.03 -13.80 -5.56
C GLY A 130 2.77 -13.82 -7.07
N ALA A 131 1.73 -14.55 -7.49
CA ALA A 131 1.29 -14.64 -8.88
C ALA A 131 -0.24 -14.67 -8.98
N SER A 132 -0.92 -13.83 -8.21
CA SER A 132 -2.38 -13.71 -8.21
C SER A 132 -2.81 -12.29 -7.80
N PRO A 133 -4.06 -11.88 -8.08
CA PRO A 133 -4.60 -10.59 -7.63
C PRO A 133 -4.63 -10.37 -6.12
N ALA A 134 -4.35 -11.38 -5.30
CA ALA A 134 -4.13 -11.20 -3.87
C ALA A 134 -2.74 -10.61 -3.54
N GLY A 135 -1.81 -10.63 -4.49
CA GLY A 135 -0.49 -10.05 -4.42
C GLY A 135 0.43 -10.60 -5.51
N PHE A 136 1.27 -9.74 -6.05
CA PHE A 136 2.22 -10.07 -7.11
C PHE A 136 3.67 -9.74 -6.71
N ASP A 137 4.62 -10.55 -7.16
CA ASP A 137 5.97 -10.03 -7.41
C ASP A 137 6.11 -9.61 -8.89
N CYS A 138 7.26 -9.04 -9.25
CA CYS A 138 7.47 -8.50 -10.60
C CYS A 138 7.23 -9.53 -11.71
N SER A 139 7.79 -10.73 -11.58
CA SER A 139 7.68 -11.80 -12.55
C SER A 139 6.36 -12.56 -12.48
N GLY A 140 5.75 -12.65 -11.31
CA GLY A 140 4.41 -13.22 -11.13
C GLY A 140 3.31 -12.33 -11.69
N PHE A 141 3.48 -11.00 -11.61
CA PHE A 141 2.59 -10.04 -12.26
C PHE A 141 2.57 -10.23 -13.78
N THR A 142 3.72 -10.19 -14.42
CA THR A 142 3.84 -10.39 -15.86
C THR A 142 3.36 -11.78 -16.29
N GLN A 143 3.71 -12.83 -15.52
CA GLN A 143 3.24 -14.19 -15.74
C GLN A 143 1.71 -14.29 -15.71
N TYR A 144 1.07 -13.66 -14.72
CA TYR A 144 -0.38 -13.70 -14.57
C TYR A 144 -1.11 -12.95 -15.69
N VAL A 145 -0.58 -11.80 -16.10
CA VAL A 145 -1.14 -11.02 -17.21
C VAL A 145 -1.07 -11.80 -18.50
N TYR A 146 0.10 -12.34 -18.85
CA TYR A 146 0.29 -13.09 -20.10
C TYR A 146 -0.44 -14.44 -20.13
N ALA A 147 -0.62 -15.07 -18.96
CA ALA A 147 -1.39 -16.30 -18.86
C ALA A 147 -2.86 -16.14 -19.29
N GLN A 148 -3.42 -14.94 -19.18
CA GLN A 148 -4.77 -14.63 -19.64
C GLN A 148 -4.91 -14.66 -21.17
N PHE A 149 -3.78 -14.62 -21.88
CA PHE A 149 -3.69 -14.78 -23.33
C PHE A 149 -3.18 -16.18 -23.74
N GLY A 150 -3.08 -17.12 -22.79
CA GLY A 150 -2.56 -18.47 -23.04
C GLY A 150 -1.03 -18.53 -23.18
N ILE A 151 -0.32 -17.45 -22.89
CA ILE A 151 1.14 -17.38 -23.01
C ILE A 151 1.78 -17.73 -21.66
N ALA A 152 2.52 -18.84 -21.63
CA ALA A 152 3.21 -19.31 -20.44
C ALA A 152 4.55 -18.59 -20.25
N LEU A 153 4.65 -17.77 -19.21
CA LEU A 153 5.91 -17.18 -18.79
C LEU A 153 6.46 -17.91 -17.55
N PRO A 154 7.79 -18.08 -17.43
CA PRO A 154 8.39 -18.58 -16.18
C PRO A 154 8.22 -17.56 -15.06
N HIS A 155 8.05 -18.02 -13.80
CA HIS A 155 8.03 -17.14 -12.64
C HIS A 155 9.46 -16.74 -12.23
N SER A 156 10.12 -15.99 -13.10
CA SER A 156 11.50 -15.50 -12.92
C SER A 156 11.79 -14.40 -13.93
N SER A 157 12.11 -13.20 -13.48
CA SER A 157 12.45 -12.05 -14.32
C SER A 157 13.60 -12.35 -15.28
N SER A 158 14.66 -12.98 -14.79
CA SER A 158 15.82 -13.35 -15.62
C SER A 158 15.44 -14.35 -16.73
N ARG A 159 14.63 -15.38 -16.42
CA ARG A 159 14.18 -16.33 -17.42
C ARG A 159 13.17 -15.72 -18.40
N GLN A 160 12.37 -14.77 -17.97
CA GLN A 160 11.51 -14.00 -18.87
C GLN A 160 12.37 -13.15 -19.81
N GLY A 161 13.47 -12.60 -19.31
CA GLY A 161 14.40 -11.83 -20.13
C GLY A 161 15.15 -12.63 -21.19
N SER A 162 15.35 -13.93 -20.97
CA SER A 162 16.09 -14.82 -21.88
C SER A 162 15.18 -15.74 -22.72
N GLY A 163 13.90 -15.86 -22.38
CA GLY A 163 13.00 -16.86 -22.96
C GLY A 163 12.15 -16.38 -24.13
N GLY A 164 12.10 -15.07 -24.39
CA GLY A 164 11.36 -14.49 -25.52
C GLY A 164 12.29 -13.93 -26.60
N THR A 165 11.73 -13.28 -27.59
CA THR A 165 12.46 -12.62 -28.67
C THR A 165 12.97 -11.25 -28.20
N ALA A 166 14.29 -11.03 -28.25
CA ALA A 166 14.88 -9.72 -27.92
C ALA A 166 14.47 -8.67 -28.96
N ILE A 167 13.99 -7.53 -28.49
CA ILE A 167 13.51 -6.41 -29.32
C ILE A 167 14.43 -5.21 -29.17
N ALA A 168 14.83 -4.60 -30.29
CA ALA A 168 15.56 -3.35 -30.25
C ALA A 168 14.69 -2.25 -29.60
N ALA A 169 15.29 -1.34 -28.85
CA ALA A 169 14.56 -0.29 -28.14
C ALA A 169 13.68 0.57 -29.08
N SER A 170 14.15 0.81 -30.31
CA SER A 170 13.40 1.53 -31.35
C SER A 170 12.18 0.77 -31.91
N ALA A 171 12.12 -0.55 -31.72
CA ALA A 171 11.05 -1.44 -32.17
C ALA A 171 10.16 -1.95 -31.02
N ALA A 172 10.47 -1.53 -29.78
CA ALA A 172 9.68 -1.89 -28.61
C ALA A 172 8.29 -1.25 -28.68
N LEU A 173 7.26 -2.07 -28.40
CA LEU A 173 5.86 -1.67 -28.42
C LEU A 173 5.27 -1.79 -27.02
N PRO A 174 4.25 -0.96 -26.68
CA PRO A 174 3.45 -1.18 -25.48
C PRO A 174 2.95 -2.62 -25.43
N GLY A 175 3.11 -3.25 -24.28
CA GLY A 175 2.82 -4.69 -24.10
C GLY A 175 4.05 -5.57 -24.07
N ASP A 176 5.18 -5.19 -24.65
CA ASP A 176 6.44 -5.92 -24.49
C ASP A 176 6.89 -5.96 -23.03
N LEU A 177 7.70 -6.93 -22.66
CA LEU A 177 8.40 -6.93 -21.38
C LEU A 177 9.60 -5.99 -21.43
N VAL A 178 9.79 -5.22 -20.39
CA VAL A 178 11.03 -4.50 -20.09
C VAL A 178 11.73 -5.21 -18.94
N ILE A 179 12.97 -5.59 -19.18
CA ILE A 179 13.83 -6.29 -18.22
C ILE A 179 14.88 -5.30 -17.74
N LEU A 180 15.07 -5.22 -16.42
CA LEU A 180 15.96 -4.25 -15.80
C LEU A 180 17.03 -4.95 -14.95
N ASP A 181 18.10 -4.21 -14.67
CA ASP A 181 19.13 -4.59 -13.68
C ASP A 181 19.72 -5.99 -13.91
N GLY A 182 20.08 -6.29 -15.17
CA GLY A 182 20.67 -7.58 -15.51
C GLY A 182 19.72 -8.78 -15.38
N GLY A 183 18.39 -8.53 -15.38
CA GLY A 183 17.38 -9.56 -15.19
C GLY A 183 16.87 -9.65 -13.75
N GLY A 184 17.27 -8.71 -12.89
CA GLY A 184 16.82 -8.64 -11.49
C GLY A 184 15.36 -8.19 -11.35
N HIS A 185 14.83 -7.48 -12.36
CA HIS A 185 13.46 -6.98 -12.35
C HIS A 185 12.81 -7.04 -13.74
N VAL A 186 11.46 -7.01 -13.76
CA VAL A 186 10.68 -7.04 -15.00
C VAL A 186 9.39 -6.24 -14.83
N GLY A 187 9.00 -5.55 -15.90
CA GLY A 187 7.70 -4.88 -16.04
C GLY A 187 7.13 -5.07 -17.44
N ILE A 188 5.93 -4.55 -17.66
CA ILE A 188 5.30 -4.46 -18.98
C ILE A 188 5.48 -3.03 -19.48
N TYR A 189 6.07 -2.87 -20.65
CA TYR A 189 6.32 -1.58 -21.29
C TYR A 189 5.01 -0.92 -21.74
N LEU A 190 4.88 0.38 -21.50
CA LEU A 190 3.69 1.15 -21.86
C LEU A 190 3.94 2.19 -22.98
N GLY A 191 5.17 2.26 -23.48
CA GLY A 191 5.60 3.30 -24.41
C GLY A 191 6.31 4.46 -23.73
N GLY A 192 7.03 5.26 -24.51
CA GLY A 192 7.84 6.36 -24.00
C GLY A 192 8.94 5.88 -23.06
N ASN A 193 9.00 6.35 -21.86
CA ASN A 193 9.89 5.84 -20.81
C ASN A 193 9.09 5.29 -19.65
N THR A 194 7.99 4.55 -19.95
CA THR A 194 7.02 4.16 -18.93
C THR A 194 6.77 2.66 -18.92
N MET A 195 6.61 2.08 -17.75
CA MET A 195 6.25 0.68 -17.54
C MET A 195 5.19 0.55 -16.46
N ILE A 196 4.57 -0.62 -16.37
CA ILE A 196 3.76 -1.07 -15.23
C ILE A 196 4.41 -2.32 -14.65
N ASP A 197 4.59 -2.34 -13.34
CA ASP A 197 5.26 -3.44 -12.65
C ASP A 197 4.78 -3.57 -11.19
N ALA A 198 5.17 -4.66 -10.53
CA ALA A 198 5.08 -4.85 -9.10
C ALA A 198 6.48 -4.60 -8.51
N PRO A 199 6.75 -3.43 -7.88
CA PRO A 199 8.11 -2.98 -7.62
C PRO A 199 8.85 -3.76 -6.53
N ARG A 200 8.36 -3.69 -5.30
CA ARG A 200 8.98 -4.30 -4.12
C ARG A 200 8.04 -4.34 -2.90
N ALA A 201 8.47 -5.03 -1.86
CA ALA A 201 7.71 -5.11 -0.61
C ALA A 201 7.37 -3.74 -0.03
N GLY A 202 6.10 -3.55 0.30
CA GLY A 202 5.56 -2.30 0.82
C GLY A 202 4.95 -1.38 -0.25
N GLU A 203 5.17 -1.68 -1.52
CA GLU A 203 4.60 -0.96 -2.67
C GLU A 203 3.52 -1.82 -3.35
N ASN A 204 2.80 -1.22 -4.27
CA ASN A 204 1.75 -1.88 -5.05
C ASN A 204 2.13 -1.89 -6.53
N VAL A 205 1.41 -2.69 -7.32
CA VAL A 205 1.49 -2.58 -8.79
C VAL A 205 1.20 -1.14 -9.20
N GLU A 206 2.11 -0.54 -9.95
CA GLU A 206 2.01 0.87 -10.33
C GLU A 206 2.55 1.13 -11.74
N ILE A 207 2.17 2.29 -12.27
CA ILE A 207 2.72 2.83 -13.51
C ILE A 207 3.79 3.84 -13.14
N ARG A 208 5.02 3.62 -13.63
CA ARG A 208 6.16 4.49 -13.35
C ARG A 208 7.15 4.57 -14.51
N ALA A 209 8.10 5.48 -14.41
CA ALA A 209 9.17 5.58 -15.37
C ALA A 209 10.11 4.37 -15.30
N ILE A 210 10.69 3.96 -16.43
CA ILE A 210 11.80 3.03 -16.47
C ILE A 210 13.00 3.74 -15.82
N TYR A 211 13.41 3.26 -14.66
CA TYR A 211 14.37 3.92 -13.78
C TYR A 211 15.83 3.48 -14.01
N SER A 212 16.03 2.35 -14.67
CA SER A 212 17.36 1.79 -14.92
C SER A 212 17.81 2.06 -16.34
N SER A 213 19.04 2.55 -16.52
CA SER A 213 19.68 2.65 -17.82
C SER A 213 20.09 1.27 -18.38
N SER A 214 20.26 0.27 -17.49
CA SER A 214 20.53 -1.11 -17.87
C SER A 214 19.21 -1.86 -18.05
N HIS A 215 18.58 -1.70 -19.22
CA HIS A 215 17.37 -2.41 -19.56
C HIS A 215 17.36 -2.85 -21.03
N TRP A 216 16.53 -3.87 -21.32
CA TRP A 216 16.24 -4.33 -22.69
C TRP A 216 14.79 -4.78 -22.79
N PHE A 217 14.33 -4.98 -24.02
CA PHE A 217 12.96 -5.37 -24.31
C PHE A 217 12.88 -6.78 -24.85
N VAL A 218 11.82 -7.49 -24.46
CA VAL A 218 11.57 -8.87 -24.88
C VAL A 218 10.11 -9.03 -25.24
N ARG A 219 9.83 -9.65 -26.40
CA ARG A 219 8.48 -9.94 -26.87
C ARG A 219 8.17 -11.41 -26.78
N TYR A 220 6.96 -11.71 -26.35
CA TYR A 220 6.37 -13.02 -26.32
C TYR A 220 5.13 -13.06 -27.24
N GLY A 221 4.71 -14.25 -27.64
CA GLY A 221 3.49 -14.45 -28.44
C GLY A 221 3.63 -14.21 -29.93
N ILE A 222 4.86 -14.21 -30.46
CA ILE A 222 5.17 -14.14 -31.90
C ILE A 222 5.80 -15.43 -32.39
#